data_470ffe10ab3b42c0a853a7d0ff0f3137
#
_entry.id   470ffe10ab3b42c0a853a7d0ff0f3137
#
_cell.length_a   1.000
_cell.length_b   1.000
_cell.length_c   1.000
_cell.angle_alpha   90.00
_cell.angle_beta   90.00
_cell.angle_gamma   90.00
#
_symmetry.space_group_name_H-M   'P 1'
#
loop_
_entity.id
_entity.type
_entity.pdbx_description
1 polymer ?
#
loop_
_entity_poly.entity_id
_entity_poly.type
_entity_poly.pdbx_seq_one_letter_code
_entity_poly.pdbx_strand_id
1 'polypeptide(L)'
;YLDTPSDGNLVPHFTVNNTPGSWERVPFIPWKNNDKELPDLQFVKTLVDAYDTARSDIANELEEIRNVIYALRGYGGESLSDFMRDLAYYRAVKLDEDGGLDTVKAEINIDAAQKHWETLRKDIFDFGQGVDEDKDKIGNAPSGIALRFLYAGLDLKCNALEDNFKWSFEQILYFVNKYLEITKKGTPSDEEITIVFNRDIAVNESQVIIDCQNSKGVISDRTIIANHPWIEDIEEELKRIEKENEAPEDDIIAQNEKDLEAGE
;
A
#
# COMPACT_ATOMS: atom_id res chain seq x y z
N TYR A 1 16.61 -31.01 8.19
CA TYR A 1 16.30 -32.31 7.58
C TYR A 1 17.35 -33.24 8.07
N LEU A 2 16.95 -34.20 8.87
CA LEU A 2 17.76 -35.28 9.32
C LEU A 2 17.99 -36.16 8.10
N ASP A 3 19.20 -36.16 7.56
CA ASP A 3 19.72 -37.40 6.97
C ASP A 3 19.69 -38.40 8.09
N THR A 4 18.65 -39.23 8.11
CA THR A 4 18.69 -40.43 8.98
C THR A 4 19.86 -41.23 8.47
N PRO A 5 20.90 -41.45 9.29
CA PRO A 5 21.96 -42.38 8.92
C PRO A 5 21.30 -43.69 8.52
N SER A 6 21.84 -44.35 7.53
CA SER A 6 21.33 -45.63 7.03
C SER A 6 21.21 -46.74 8.10
N ASP A 7 21.73 -46.49 9.28
CA ASP A 7 21.71 -47.39 10.45
C ASP A 7 20.62 -47.04 11.49
N GLY A 8 19.78 -46.03 11.23
CA GLY A 8 18.68 -45.62 12.10
C GLY A 8 19.10 -44.98 13.43
N ASN A 9 20.36 -44.63 13.61
CA ASN A 9 20.82 -43.94 14.80
C ASN A 9 20.36 -42.47 14.79
N LEU A 10 19.77 -42.00 15.89
CA LEU A 10 19.40 -40.62 16.09
C LEU A 10 20.67 -39.77 16.27
N VAL A 11 20.85 -38.77 15.43
CA VAL A 11 21.91 -37.78 15.59
C VAL A 11 21.34 -36.49 16.21
N PRO A 12 22.09 -35.81 17.07
CA PRO A 12 21.62 -34.56 17.66
C PRO A 12 21.54 -33.49 16.58
N HIS A 13 20.56 -32.57 16.72
CA HIS A 13 20.43 -31.43 15.82
C HIS A 13 21.68 -30.54 15.83
N PHE A 14 22.33 -30.43 17.00
CA PHE A 14 23.54 -29.63 17.20
C PHE A 14 24.26 -30.12 18.47
N THR A 15 25.49 -29.69 18.67
CA THR A 15 26.27 -29.93 19.90
C THR A 15 26.75 -28.60 20.47
N VAL A 16 26.59 -28.40 21.78
CA VAL A 16 27.13 -27.24 22.52
C VAL A 16 28.04 -27.79 23.62
N ASN A 17 29.31 -27.37 23.62
CA ASN A 17 30.30 -27.83 24.59
C ASN A 17 30.33 -29.36 24.72
N ASN A 18 30.30 -30.06 23.60
CA ASN A 18 30.25 -31.52 23.52
C ASN A 18 28.97 -32.17 24.09
N THR A 19 27.95 -31.39 24.41
CA THR A 19 26.65 -31.91 24.86
C THR A 19 25.69 -31.93 23.68
N PRO A 20 25.07 -33.07 23.35
CA PRO A 20 24.08 -33.14 22.28
C PRO A 20 22.84 -32.34 22.65
N GLY A 21 22.32 -31.55 21.68
CA GLY A 21 21.15 -30.72 21.83
C GLY A 21 20.08 -31.00 20.78
N SER A 22 18.86 -30.65 21.10
CA SER A 22 17.71 -30.70 20.21
C SER A 22 16.84 -29.47 20.42
N TRP A 23 16.30 -28.96 19.35
CA TRP A 23 15.29 -27.89 19.42
C TRP A 23 13.91 -28.38 19.88
N GLU A 24 13.70 -29.71 19.96
CA GLU A 24 12.42 -30.37 20.29
C GLU A 24 11.29 -30.07 19.28
N ARG A 25 11.41 -29.00 18.49
CA ARG A 25 10.51 -28.60 17.41
C ARG A 25 11.31 -28.34 16.15
N VAL A 26 10.64 -28.40 15.02
CA VAL A 26 11.23 -28.02 13.72
C VAL A 26 11.49 -26.50 13.73
N PRO A 27 12.74 -26.04 13.53
CA PRO A 27 13.10 -24.62 13.65
C PRO A 27 12.76 -23.82 12.37
N PHE A 28 11.57 -24.05 11.84
CA PHE A 28 11.01 -23.28 10.74
C PHE A 28 9.73 -22.60 11.21
N ILE A 29 9.73 -21.29 11.21
CA ILE A 29 8.61 -20.48 11.68
C ILE A 29 7.95 -19.83 10.47
N PRO A 30 6.70 -20.20 10.15
CA PRO A 30 5.97 -19.56 9.07
C PRO A 30 5.51 -18.17 9.49
N TRP A 31 5.76 -17.18 8.66
CA TRP A 31 5.21 -15.83 8.76
C TRP A 31 4.08 -15.68 7.76
N LYS A 32 2.85 -15.87 8.23
CA LYS A 32 1.68 -15.91 7.37
C LYS A 32 1.15 -14.51 7.15
N ASN A 33 0.90 -14.17 5.89
CA ASN A 33 0.22 -12.93 5.53
C ASN A 33 -1.27 -12.97 5.90
N ASN A 34 -1.88 -14.14 5.79
CA ASN A 34 -3.29 -14.39 6.13
C ASN A 34 -3.50 -15.86 6.49
N ASP A 35 -4.65 -16.18 7.07
CA ASP A 35 -5.00 -17.54 7.50
C ASP A 35 -5.08 -18.56 6.36
N LYS A 36 -5.33 -18.11 5.14
CA LYS A 36 -5.42 -18.96 3.95
C LYS A 36 -4.05 -19.27 3.33
N GLU A 37 -2.98 -18.60 3.79
CA GLU A 37 -1.61 -18.73 3.26
C GLU A 37 -1.53 -18.40 1.76
N LEU A 38 -2.38 -17.50 1.29
CA LEU A 38 -2.45 -17.06 -0.10
C LEU A 38 -1.84 -15.65 -0.26
N PRO A 39 -1.20 -15.37 -1.39
CA PRO A 39 -0.75 -14.01 -1.69
C PRO A 39 -1.95 -13.10 -1.95
N ASP A 40 -1.87 -11.84 -1.54
CA ASP A 40 -2.92 -10.84 -1.73
C ASP A 40 -3.34 -10.69 -3.20
N LEU A 41 -2.39 -10.78 -4.10
CA LEU A 41 -2.64 -10.72 -5.54
C LEU A 41 -3.66 -11.78 -6.01
N GLN A 42 -3.73 -12.94 -5.37
CA GLN A 42 -4.61 -14.02 -5.80
C GLN A 42 -6.08 -13.64 -5.73
N PHE A 43 -6.46 -12.75 -4.82
CA PHE A 43 -7.85 -12.30 -4.65
C PHE A 43 -8.28 -11.34 -5.76
N VAL A 44 -7.34 -10.62 -6.37
CA VAL A 44 -7.62 -9.59 -7.38
C VAL A 44 -6.99 -9.87 -8.74
N LYS A 45 -6.23 -10.96 -8.89
CA LYS A 45 -5.49 -11.27 -10.11
C LYS A 45 -6.34 -11.22 -11.37
N THR A 46 -7.51 -11.86 -11.33
CA THR A 46 -8.41 -11.90 -12.49
C THR A 46 -8.97 -10.54 -12.85
N LEU A 47 -9.18 -9.67 -11.86
CA LEU A 47 -9.61 -8.29 -12.06
C LEU A 47 -8.50 -7.44 -12.66
N VAL A 48 -7.26 -7.63 -12.20
CA VAL A 48 -6.07 -6.95 -12.78
C VAL A 48 -5.86 -7.38 -14.22
N ASP A 49 -5.90 -8.70 -14.50
CA ASP A 49 -5.77 -9.23 -15.86
C ASP A 49 -6.89 -8.67 -16.78
N ALA A 50 -8.14 -8.58 -16.28
CA ALA A 50 -9.25 -8.01 -17.03
C ALA A 50 -9.09 -6.49 -17.28
N TYR A 51 -8.57 -5.76 -16.29
CA TYR A 51 -8.26 -4.34 -16.42
C TYR A 51 -7.20 -4.09 -17.50
N ASP A 52 -6.12 -4.85 -17.47
CA ASP A 52 -5.03 -4.72 -18.44
C ASP A 52 -5.49 -5.08 -19.85
N THR A 53 -6.30 -6.15 -20.01
CA THR A 53 -6.88 -6.54 -21.29
C THR A 53 -7.79 -5.45 -21.82
N ALA A 54 -8.73 -4.95 -21.02
CA ALA A 54 -9.67 -3.90 -21.44
C ALA A 54 -8.93 -2.62 -21.86
N ARG A 55 -7.86 -2.25 -21.15
CA ARG A 55 -7.02 -1.09 -21.50
C ARG A 55 -6.29 -1.29 -22.82
N SER A 56 -5.75 -2.48 -23.06
CA SER A 56 -5.03 -2.83 -24.28
C SER A 56 -5.97 -2.86 -25.49
N ASP A 57 -7.14 -3.47 -25.34
CA ASP A 57 -8.13 -3.59 -26.41
C ASP A 57 -8.56 -2.19 -26.91
N ILE A 58 -8.85 -1.28 -25.99
CA ILE A 58 -9.24 0.06 -26.39
C ILE A 58 -8.09 0.85 -26.99
N ALA A 59 -6.86 0.66 -26.50
CA ALA A 59 -5.71 1.30 -27.12
C ALA A 59 -5.55 0.83 -28.59
N ASN A 60 -5.74 -0.45 -28.85
CA ASN A 60 -5.72 -1.03 -30.18
C ASN A 60 -6.88 -0.50 -31.04
N GLU A 61 -8.10 -0.49 -30.49
CA GLU A 61 -9.26 0.03 -31.21
C GLU A 61 -9.13 1.53 -31.54
N LEU A 62 -8.57 2.34 -30.64
CA LEU A 62 -8.27 3.74 -30.91
C LEU A 62 -7.22 3.93 -32.02
N GLU A 63 -6.29 3.00 -32.15
CA GLU A 63 -5.33 2.98 -33.23
C GLU A 63 -5.99 2.57 -34.56
N GLU A 64 -6.88 1.60 -34.53
CA GLU A 64 -7.64 1.15 -35.68
C GLU A 64 -8.62 2.19 -36.23
N ILE A 65 -9.23 3.04 -35.38
CA ILE A 65 -10.11 4.13 -35.81
C ILE A 65 -9.38 5.12 -36.74
N ARG A 66 -8.07 5.23 -36.64
CA ARG A 66 -7.29 6.03 -37.59
C ARG A 66 -7.31 5.44 -39.00
N ASN A 67 -7.60 4.15 -39.13
CA ASN A 67 -7.69 3.46 -40.39
C ASN A 67 -9.14 3.52 -40.93
N VAL A 68 -9.43 4.56 -41.68
CA VAL A 68 -10.73 4.70 -42.32
C VAL A 68 -10.84 3.68 -43.45
N ILE A 69 -11.87 2.83 -43.41
CA ILE A 69 -12.19 1.94 -44.53
C ILE A 69 -13.03 2.72 -45.55
N TYR A 70 -12.51 2.86 -46.75
CA TYR A 70 -13.19 3.49 -47.88
C TYR A 70 -13.96 2.45 -48.65
N ALA A 71 -15.27 2.57 -48.75
CA ALA A 71 -16.13 1.77 -49.58
C ALA A 71 -16.42 2.50 -50.89
N LEU A 72 -15.80 2.05 -51.97
CA LEU A 72 -15.95 2.64 -53.30
C LEU A 72 -17.07 1.95 -54.07
N ARG A 73 -18.00 2.72 -54.58
CA ARG A 73 -19.04 2.26 -55.52
C ARG A 73 -18.85 2.93 -56.88
N GLY A 74 -19.03 2.12 -57.95
CA GLY A 74 -18.95 2.66 -59.34
C GLY A 74 -17.62 3.32 -59.71
N TYR A 75 -16.53 2.89 -59.03
CA TYR A 75 -15.20 3.39 -59.35
C TYR A 75 -14.65 2.64 -60.57
N GLY A 76 -14.80 3.26 -61.72
CA GLY A 76 -14.31 2.75 -63.02
C GLY A 76 -12.85 3.09 -63.32
N GLY A 77 -12.12 3.56 -62.30
CA GLY A 77 -10.78 4.05 -62.46
C GLY A 77 -9.68 3.00 -62.33
N GLU A 78 -8.49 3.48 -62.09
CA GLU A 78 -7.26 2.72 -61.92
C GLU A 78 -7.26 1.78 -60.71
N SER A 79 -6.12 1.24 -60.34
CA SER A 79 -6.03 0.31 -59.23
C SER A 79 -6.33 0.97 -57.85
N LEU A 80 -6.77 0.20 -56.84
CA LEU A 80 -6.97 0.68 -55.49
C LEU A 80 -5.71 1.33 -54.89
N SER A 81 -4.51 0.92 -55.36
CA SER A 81 -3.24 1.51 -54.93
C SER A 81 -3.09 2.96 -55.43
N ASP A 82 -3.54 3.22 -56.64
CA ASP A 82 -3.51 4.58 -57.23
C ASP A 82 -4.55 5.47 -56.52
N PHE A 83 -5.74 4.94 -56.25
CA PHE A 83 -6.74 5.64 -55.45
C PHE A 83 -6.18 6.05 -54.07
N MET A 84 -5.55 5.14 -53.34
CA MET A 84 -4.97 5.44 -52.04
C MET A 84 -3.81 6.43 -52.12
N ARG A 85 -2.99 6.34 -53.15
CA ARG A 85 -1.90 7.30 -53.41
C ARG A 85 -2.46 8.71 -53.67
N ASP A 86 -3.46 8.81 -54.52
CA ASP A 86 -4.05 10.07 -54.91
C ASP A 86 -4.82 10.71 -53.73
N LEU A 87 -5.54 9.92 -52.94
CA LEU A 87 -6.17 10.33 -51.73
C LEU A 87 -5.16 10.86 -50.69
N ALA A 88 -4.03 10.19 -50.52
CA ALA A 88 -2.97 10.58 -49.59
C ALA A 88 -2.27 11.86 -50.02
N TYR A 89 -2.01 12.03 -51.34
CA TYR A 89 -1.26 13.14 -51.88
C TYR A 89 -2.12 14.39 -52.09
N TYR A 90 -3.26 14.20 -52.80
CA TYR A 90 -4.15 15.30 -53.20
C TYR A 90 -5.26 15.57 -52.21
N ARG A 91 -5.54 14.65 -51.27
CA ARG A 91 -6.69 14.65 -50.33
C ARG A 91 -8.03 14.82 -51.05
N ALA A 92 -8.08 14.47 -52.33
CA ALA A 92 -9.26 14.52 -53.18
C ALA A 92 -9.18 13.40 -54.22
N VAL A 93 -10.32 12.80 -54.53
CA VAL A 93 -10.44 11.73 -55.52
C VAL A 93 -11.56 12.11 -56.47
N LYS A 94 -11.32 11.83 -57.78
CA LYS A 94 -12.35 12.03 -58.83
C LYS A 94 -13.15 10.73 -58.92
N LEU A 95 -14.48 10.85 -58.84
CA LEU A 95 -15.41 9.73 -59.00
C LEU A 95 -16.18 9.91 -60.31
N ASP A 96 -16.69 8.82 -60.90
CA ASP A 96 -17.58 8.86 -62.04
C ASP A 96 -18.96 9.38 -61.67
N GLU A 97 -19.85 9.70 -62.65
CA GLU A 97 -21.16 10.32 -62.41
C GLU A 97 -22.05 9.55 -61.41
N ASP A 98 -21.97 8.21 -61.42
CA ASP A 98 -22.65 7.29 -60.52
C ASP A 98 -21.79 6.77 -59.36
N GLY A 99 -20.55 7.31 -59.23
CA GLY A 99 -19.59 6.89 -58.24
C GLY A 99 -19.89 7.42 -56.84
N GLY A 100 -19.67 6.59 -55.80
CA GLY A 100 -19.83 6.96 -54.41
C GLY A 100 -18.65 6.56 -53.56
N LEU A 101 -18.31 7.37 -52.59
CA LEU A 101 -17.31 7.11 -51.56
C LEU A 101 -18.00 7.12 -50.19
N ASP A 102 -18.17 5.96 -49.64
CA ASP A 102 -18.63 5.81 -48.26
C ASP A 102 -17.43 5.53 -47.36
N THR A 103 -17.48 6.07 -46.17
CA THR A 103 -16.46 5.74 -45.14
C THR A 103 -17.11 4.91 -44.05
N VAL A 104 -16.56 3.75 -43.83
CA VAL A 104 -16.94 2.91 -42.69
C VAL A 104 -15.96 3.20 -41.56
N LYS A 105 -16.48 3.74 -40.46
CA LYS A 105 -15.72 3.95 -39.23
C LYS A 105 -16.26 3.02 -38.17
N ALA A 106 -15.39 2.38 -37.44
CA ALA A 106 -15.79 1.72 -36.22
C ALA A 106 -16.18 2.78 -35.18
N GLU A 107 -17.39 2.73 -34.66
CA GLU A 107 -17.82 3.56 -33.57
C GLU A 107 -17.55 2.82 -32.26
N ILE A 108 -16.61 3.35 -31.46
CA ILE A 108 -16.37 2.82 -30.13
C ILE A 108 -17.17 3.64 -29.15
N ASN A 109 -17.87 2.95 -28.26
CA ASN A 109 -18.50 3.60 -27.12
C ASN A 109 -17.46 3.83 -26.02
N ILE A 110 -16.69 4.93 -26.17
CA ILE A 110 -15.62 5.33 -25.22
C ILE A 110 -16.18 5.50 -23.81
N ASP A 111 -17.39 6.02 -23.67
CA ASP A 111 -18.02 6.22 -22.35
C ASP A 111 -18.32 4.89 -21.63
N ALA A 112 -18.79 3.89 -22.38
CA ALA A 112 -19.01 2.55 -21.81
C ALA A 112 -17.70 1.89 -21.38
N ALA A 113 -16.68 2.04 -22.18
CA ALA A 113 -15.36 1.53 -21.92
C ALA A 113 -14.72 2.21 -20.67
N GLN A 114 -14.84 3.53 -20.59
CA GLN A 114 -14.34 4.27 -19.42
C GLN A 114 -15.06 3.82 -18.14
N LYS A 115 -16.39 3.71 -18.15
CA LYS A 115 -17.15 3.20 -16.99
C LYS A 115 -16.73 1.79 -16.60
N HIS A 116 -16.44 0.94 -17.58
CA HIS A 116 -15.96 -0.43 -17.32
C HIS A 116 -14.59 -0.40 -16.59
N TRP A 117 -13.66 0.43 -17.01
CA TRP A 117 -12.37 0.56 -16.32
C TRP A 117 -12.50 1.10 -14.91
N GLU A 118 -13.31 2.14 -14.74
CA GLU A 118 -13.56 2.73 -13.43
C GLU A 118 -14.15 1.69 -12.47
N THR A 119 -15.05 0.83 -12.98
CA THR A 119 -15.62 -0.27 -12.20
C THR A 119 -14.56 -1.30 -11.85
N LEU A 120 -13.78 -1.78 -12.83
CA LEU A 120 -12.70 -2.74 -12.59
C LEU A 120 -11.65 -2.18 -11.60
N ARG A 121 -11.26 -0.91 -11.76
CA ARG A 121 -10.35 -0.25 -10.82
C ARG A 121 -10.92 -0.26 -9.42
N LYS A 122 -12.17 0.15 -9.26
CA LYS A 122 -12.85 0.15 -7.97
C LYS A 122 -12.87 -1.26 -7.36
N ASP A 123 -13.26 -2.27 -8.13
CA ASP A 123 -13.33 -3.65 -7.67
C ASP A 123 -11.95 -4.18 -7.24
N ILE A 124 -10.86 -3.80 -7.93
CA ILE A 124 -9.48 -4.17 -7.54
C ILE A 124 -9.16 -3.63 -6.14
N PHE A 125 -9.49 -2.37 -5.84
CA PHE A 125 -9.26 -1.80 -4.51
C PHE A 125 -10.20 -2.41 -3.46
N ASP A 126 -11.49 -2.56 -3.76
CA ASP A 126 -12.48 -3.10 -2.83
C ASP A 126 -12.16 -4.55 -2.44
N PHE A 127 -11.90 -5.43 -3.41
CA PHE A 127 -11.58 -6.84 -3.15
C PHE A 127 -10.12 -7.05 -2.67
N GLY A 128 -9.21 -6.16 -3.05
CA GLY A 128 -7.84 -6.14 -2.55
C GLY A 128 -7.71 -5.58 -1.13
N GLN A 129 -8.81 -5.02 -0.59
CA GLN A 129 -8.82 -4.29 0.69
C GLN A 129 -7.77 -3.17 0.73
N GLY A 130 -7.54 -2.55 -0.44
CA GLY A 130 -6.63 -1.43 -0.60
C GLY A 130 -7.35 -0.09 -0.45
N VAL A 131 -6.59 0.98 -0.47
CA VAL A 131 -7.11 2.36 -0.46
C VAL A 131 -6.81 3.00 -1.80
N ASP A 132 -7.85 3.51 -2.47
CA ASP A 132 -7.69 4.32 -3.68
C ASP A 132 -7.41 5.77 -3.27
N GLU A 133 -6.13 6.17 -3.34
CA GLU A 133 -5.67 7.51 -2.94
C GLU A 133 -5.95 8.58 -3.99
N ASP A 134 -6.87 8.33 -4.92
CA ASP A 134 -7.26 9.30 -5.92
C ASP A 134 -7.83 10.56 -5.23
N LYS A 135 -7.18 11.70 -5.45
CA LYS A 135 -7.51 12.98 -4.80
C LYS A 135 -8.95 13.42 -5.09
N ASP A 136 -9.50 13.06 -6.23
CA ASP A 136 -10.87 13.39 -6.60
C ASP A 136 -11.90 12.62 -5.75
N LYS A 137 -11.51 11.46 -5.19
CA LYS A 137 -12.36 10.62 -4.34
C LYS A 137 -12.19 10.95 -2.86
N ILE A 138 -10.99 11.31 -2.44
CA ILE A 138 -10.68 11.63 -1.03
C ILE A 138 -11.14 13.04 -0.66
N GLY A 139 -11.23 13.95 -1.64
CA GLY A 139 -11.52 15.36 -1.42
C GLY A 139 -10.31 16.15 -0.88
N ASN A 140 -10.44 17.47 -0.82
CA ASN A 140 -9.29 18.35 -0.52
C ASN A 140 -8.87 18.39 0.95
N ALA A 141 -9.71 17.92 1.88
CA ALA A 141 -9.39 17.83 3.31
C ALA A 141 -10.39 16.90 4.01
N PRO A 142 -10.25 15.58 3.90
CA PRO A 142 -11.16 14.66 4.58
C PRO A 142 -11.02 14.79 6.09
N SER A 143 -12.16 14.69 6.81
CA SER A 143 -12.12 14.64 8.27
C SER A 143 -11.41 13.35 8.74
N GLY A 144 -10.85 13.36 9.95
CA GLY A 144 -10.22 12.18 10.54
C GLY A 144 -11.16 10.98 10.60
N ILE A 145 -12.48 11.20 10.77
CA ILE A 145 -13.49 10.14 10.73
C ILE A 145 -13.64 9.57 9.33
N ALA A 146 -13.67 10.42 8.30
CA ALA A 146 -13.76 9.98 6.89
C ALA A 146 -12.53 9.15 6.48
N LEU A 147 -11.32 9.57 6.91
CA LEU A 147 -10.09 8.81 6.71
C LEU A 147 -10.15 7.44 7.39
N ARG A 148 -10.61 7.35 8.64
CA ARG A 148 -10.78 6.06 9.33
C ARG A 148 -11.73 5.11 8.60
N PHE A 149 -12.82 5.61 8.03
CA PHE A 149 -13.71 4.79 7.21
C PHE A 149 -13.04 4.34 5.91
N LEU A 150 -12.26 5.23 5.28
CA LEU A 150 -11.54 4.90 4.06
C LEU A 150 -10.51 3.79 4.28
N TYR A 151 -9.79 3.83 5.41
CA TYR A 151 -8.74 2.85 5.76
C TYR A 151 -9.27 1.62 6.50
N ALA A 152 -10.58 1.55 6.85
CA ALA A 152 -11.13 0.48 7.68
C ALA A 152 -10.90 -0.94 7.11
N GLY A 153 -11.02 -1.12 5.78
CA GLY A 153 -10.75 -2.39 5.12
C GLY A 153 -9.28 -2.81 5.23
N LEU A 154 -8.37 -1.86 5.02
CA LEU A 154 -6.93 -2.08 5.17
C LEU A 154 -6.55 -2.36 6.62
N ASP A 155 -7.15 -1.67 7.58
CA ASP A 155 -6.94 -1.90 9.01
C ASP A 155 -7.34 -3.31 9.44
N LEU A 156 -8.47 -3.81 8.97
CA LEU A 156 -8.89 -5.19 9.23
C LEU A 156 -7.89 -6.21 8.70
N LYS A 157 -7.36 -5.96 7.50
CA LYS A 157 -6.32 -6.80 6.89
C LYS A 157 -5.02 -6.75 7.70
N CYS A 158 -4.61 -5.56 8.14
CA CYS A 158 -3.44 -5.38 9.00
C CYS A 158 -3.60 -6.09 10.35
N ASN A 159 -4.79 -6.03 10.97
CA ASN A 159 -5.05 -6.74 12.22
C ASN A 159 -4.81 -8.24 12.08
N ALA A 160 -5.34 -8.87 11.02
CA ALA A 160 -5.14 -10.30 10.76
C ALA A 160 -3.65 -10.64 10.54
N LEU A 161 -2.93 -9.79 9.82
CA LEU A 161 -1.47 -9.94 9.61
C LEU A 161 -0.71 -9.84 10.94
N GLU A 162 -1.03 -8.84 11.77
CA GLU A 162 -0.39 -8.63 13.07
C GLU A 162 -0.60 -9.81 14.02
N ASP A 163 -1.80 -10.37 14.06
CA ASP A 163 -2.09 -11.54 14.92
C ASP A 163 -1.26 -12.76 14.48
N ASN A 164 -1.13 -13.00 13.17
CA ASN A 164 -0.27 -14.04 12.63
C ASN A 164 1.21 -13.79 12.97
N PHE A 165 1.66 -12.55 12.92
CA PHE A 165 3.04 -12.18 13.23
C PHE A 165 3.35 -12.30 14.72
N LYS A 166 2.43 -11.92 15.60
CA LYS A 166 2.56 -12.14 17.05
C LYS A 166 2.74 -13.62 17.35
N TRP A 167 1.90 -14.49 16.77
CA TRP A 167 2.04 -15.93 16.92
C TRP A 167 3.41 -16.43 16.44
N SER A 168 3.88 -15.98 15.28
CA SER A 168 5.19 -16.36 14.73
C SER A 168 6.34 -15.90 15.64
N PHE A 169 6.20 -14.70 16.22
CA PHE A 169 7.19 -14.17 17.15
C PHE A 169 7.26 -14.97 18.45
N GLU A 170 6.14 -15.40 19.00
CA GLU A 170 6.12 -16.30 20.15
C GLU A 170 6.91 -17.60 19.88
N GLN A 171 6.82 -18.13 18.65
CA GLN A 171 7.61 -19.28 18.26
C GLN A 171 9.13 -18.96 18.21
N ILE A 172 9.52 -17.74 17.81
CA ILE A 172 10.93 -17.31 17.88
C ILE A 172 11.37 -17.27 19.34
N LEU A 173 10.59 -16.69 20.23
CA LEU A 173 10.90 -16.60 21.66
C LEU A 173 11.10 -17.99 22.28
N TYR A 174 10.29 -18.98 21.87
CA TYR A 174 10.51 -20.36 22.28
C TYR A 174 11.93 -20.83 21.92
N PHE A 175 12.39 -20.61 20.68
CA PHE A 175 13.72 -21.03 20.27
C PHE A 175 14.83 -20.23 20.93
N VAL A 176 14.63 -18.93 21.17
CA VAL A 176 15.56 -18.08 21.92
C VAL A 176 15.73 -18.61 23.35
N ASN A 177 14.63 -18.86 24.05
CA ASN A 177 14.66 -19.41 25.40
C ASN A 177 15.32 -20.78 25.45
N LYS A 178 15.03 -21.66 24.49
CA LYS A 178 15.66 -22.95 24.34
C LYS A 178 17.18 -22.85 24.11
N TYR A 179 17.60 -21.88 23.28
CA TYR A 179 19.02 -21.60 23.06
C TYR A 179 19.73 -21.12 24.34
N LEU A 180 19.11 -20.22 25.11
CA LEU A 180 19.65 -19.72 26.38
C LEU A 180 19.80 -20.87 27.39
N GLU A 181 18.79 -21.72 27.49
CA GLU A 181 18.82 -22.91 28.36
C GLU A 181 19.99 -23.83 28.02
N ILE A 182 20.13 -24.21 26.74
CA ILE A 182 21.15 -25.17 26.28
C ILE A 182 22.56 -24.57 26.41
N THR A 183 22.74 -23.31 26.09
CA THR A 183 24.06 -22.67 26.12
C THR A 183 24.46 -22.17 27.51
N LYS A 184 23.54 -22.16 28.47
CA LYS A 184 23.72 -21.57 29.81
C LYS A 184 24.21 -20.13 29.79
N LYS A 185 23.87 -19.35 28.72
CA LYS A 185 24.27 -17.95 28.55
C LYS A 185 23.30 -16.98 29.18
N GLY A 186 22.18 -17.43 29.71
CA GLY A 186 21.17 -16.65 30.36
C GLY A 186 20.07 -17.53 30.93
N THR A 187 19.17 -16.95 31.69
CA THR A 187 17.93 -17.59 32.11
C THR A 187 16.84 -17.25 31.11
N PRO A 188 15.99 -18.25 30.74
CA PRO A 188 14.78 -17.96 29.98
C PRO A 188 14.00 -16.86 30.71
N SER A 189 13.54 -15.85 29.97
CA SER A 189 12.70 -14.79 30.52
C SER A 189 11.25 -15.20 30.44
N ASP A 190 10.54 -15.10 31.56
CA ASP A 190 9.09 -15.20 31.63
C ASP A 190 8.41 -13.82 31.40
N GLU A 191 9.21 -12.80 31.02
CA GLU A 191 8.69 -11.47 30.73
C GLU A 191 7.82 -11.49 29.49
N GLU A 192 6.68 -10.84 29.57
CA GLU A 192 5.79 -10.63 28.43
C GLU A 192 6.42 -9.61 27.48
N ILE A 193 6.73 -10.06 26.27
CA ILE A 193 7.25 -9.18 25.23
C ILE A 193 6.10 -8.78 24.32
N THR A 194 5.81 -7.49 24.29
CA THR A 194 4.78 -6.92 23.41
C THR A 194 5.41 -6.39 22.13
N ILE A 195 4.89 -6.82 20.98
CA ILE A 195 5.24 -6.25 19.69
C ILE A 195 4.28 -5.11 19.41
N VAL A 196 4.83 -3.94 19.12
CA VAL A 196 4.07 -2.77 18.69
C VAL A 196 4.26 -2.59 17.19
N PHE A 197 3.15 -2.59 16.45
CA PHE A 197 3.14 -2.28 15.02
C PHE A 197 2.73 -0.81 14.86
N ASN A 198 3.63 -0.02 14.31
CA ASN A 198 3.33 1.38 14.00
C ASN A 198 2.59 1.45 12.67
N ARG A 199 1.42 2.07 12.68
CA ARG A 199 0.60 2.31 11.49
C ARG A 199 0.59 3.80 11.22
N ASP A 200 1.28 4.22 10.17
CA ASP A 200 1.23 5.61 9.71
C ASP A 200 -0.04 5.79 8.86
N ILE A 201 -1.13 6.16 9.51
CA ILE A 201 -2.32 6.61 8.81
C ILE A 201 -2.11 8.09 8.50
N ALA A 202 -2.32 8.49 7.23
CA ALA A 202 -2.33 9.89 6.86
C ALA A 202 -3.40 10.63 7.68
N VAL A 203 -2.97 11.31 8.72
CA VAL A 203 -3.84 12.09 9.62
C VAL A 203 -3.79 13.53 9.17
N ASN A 204 -4.92 14.21 9.18
CA ASN A 204 -4.92 15.66 9.05
C ASN A 204 -4.34 16.26 10.34
N GLU A 205 -3.03 16.48 10.36
CA GLU A 205 -2.31 17.01 11.54
C GLU A 205 -2.93 18.28 12.07
N SER A 206 -3.34 19.18 11.17
CA SER A 206 -4.00 20.44 11.56
C SER A 206 -5.27 20.20 12.36
N GLN A 207 -6.06 19.19 12.00
CA GLN A 207 -7.28 18.85 12.74
C GLN A 207 -6.95 18.23 14.10
N VAL A 208 -5.94 17.36 14.15
CA VAL A 208 -5.50 16.75 15.43
C VAL A 208 -5.00 17.82 16.41
N ILE A 209 -4.25 18.80 15.91
CA ILE A 209 -3.78 19.94 16.73
C ILE A 209 -4.98 20.73 17.31
N ILE A 210 -6.00 21.01 16.49
CA ILE A 210 -7.23 21.67 16.94
C ILE A 210 -7.97 20.81 17.97
N ASP A 211 -8.07 19.52 17.75
CA ASP A 211 -8.72 18.57 18.66
C ASP A 211 -7.97 18.47 20.00
N CYS A 212 -6.63 18.45 19.96
CA CYS A 212 -5.79 18.54 21.16
C CYS A 212 -6.03 19.85 21.94
N GLN A 213 -6.09 20.97 21.24
CA GLN A 213 -6.38 22.28 21.87
C GLN A 213 -7.77 22.30 22.52
N ASN A 214 -8.78 21.79 21.82
CA ASN A 214 -10.16 21.72 22.34
C ASN A 214 -10.32 20.73 23.52
N SER A 215 -9.43 19.76 23.64
CA SER A 215 -9.43 18.75 24.68
C SER A 215 -8.77 19.24 25.99
N LYS A 216 -8.13 20.42 25.99
CA LYS A 216 -7.48 20.99 27.15
C LYS A 216 -8.49 21.25 28.27
N GLY A 217 -8.20 20.69 29.45
CA GLY A 217 -9.08 20.77 30.61
C GLY A 217 -10.22 19.73 30.66
N VAL A 218 -10.37 18.90 29.63
CA VAL A 218 -11.34 17.78 29.57
C VAL A 218 -10.65 16.46 29.88
N ILE A 219 -9.45 16.27 29.34
CA ILE A 219 -8.58 15.11 29.57
C ILE A 219 -7.23 15.58 30.11
N SER A 220 -6.41 14.63 30.60
CA SER A 220 -5.10 14.98 31.16
C SER A 220 -4.16 15.54 30.08
N ASP A 221 -3.29 16.49 30.45
CA ASP A 221 -2.29 17.06 29.56
C ASP A 221 -1.36 15.96 29.00
N ARG A 222 -1.02 14.94 29.81
CA ARG A 222 -0.25 13.77 29.33
C ARG A 222 -0.92 13.06 28.16
N THR A 223 -2.25 12.90 28.19
CA THR A 223 -3.00 12.27 27.08
C THR A 223 -3.01 13.17 25.86
N ILE A 224 -3.11 14.48 26.03
CA ILE A 224 -3.06 15.46 24.93
C ILE A 224 -1.69 15.41 24.27
N ILE A 225 -0.61 15.46 25.04
CA ILE A 225 0.77 15.39 24.60
C ILE A 225 1.02 14.08 23.84
N ALA A 226 0.56 12.95 24.38
CA ALA A 226 0.71 11.63 23.76
C ALA A 226 0.04 11.49 22.39
N ASN A 227 -0.97 12.31 22.09
CA ASN A 227 -1.70 12.29 20.83
C ASN A 227 -1.34 13.47 19.91
N HIS A 228 -0.41 14.32 20.31
CA HIS A 228 -0.01 15.47 19.52
C HIS A 228 0.96 15.03 18.40
N PRO A 229 0.71 15.38 17.12
CA PRO A 229 1.44 14.83 15.97
C PRO A 229 2.93 15.21 15.93
N TRP A 230 3.36 16.23 16.66
CA TRP A 230 4.74 16.70 16.68
C TRP A 230 5.60 16.10 17.80
N ILE A 231 5.02 15.25 18.65
CA ILE A 231 5.70 14.73 19.83
C ILE A 231 6.05 13.26 19.59
N GLU A 232 7.34 12.97 19.54
CA GLU A 232 7.88 11.62 19.40
C GLU A 232 8.11 10.95 20.76
N ASP A 233 8.63 11.70 21.75
CA ASP A 233 8.89 11.20 23.10
C ASP A 233 8.09 12.00 24.14
N ILE A 234 7.09 11.33 24.70
CA ILE A 234 6.18 11.91 25.69
C ILE A 234 6.91 12.28 26.99
N GLU A 235 7.85 11.44 27.44
CA GLU A 235 8.54 11.65 28.71
C GLU A 235 9.55 12.80 28.61
N GLU A 236 10.19 12.93 27.45
CA GLU A 236 11.09 14.05 27.18
C GLU A 236 10.32 15.38 27.13
N GLU A 237 9.17 15.39 26.47
CA GLU A 237 8.34 16.58 26.35
C GLU A 237 7.77 17.02 27.70
N LEU A 238 7.30 16.08 28.52
CA LEU A 238 6.84 16.38 29.88
C LEU A 238 7.95 17.00 30.72
N LYS A 239 9.17 16.51 30.63
CA LYS A 239 10.34 17.09 31.33
C LYS A 239 10.68 18.49 30.83
N ARG A 240 10.48 18.77 29.54
CA ARG A 240 10.69 20.11 28.97
C ARG A 240 9.65 21.08 29.55
N ILE A 241 8.38 20.68 29.56
CA ILE A 241 7.29 21.49 30.11
C ILE A 241 7.48 21.75 31.61
N GLU A 242 7.88 20.74 32.39
CA GLU A 242 8.21 20.92 33.81
C GLU A 242 9.31 21.94 33.99
N LYS A 243 10.41 21.83 33.24
CA LYS A 243 11.54 22.75 33.28
C LYS A 243 11.15 24.18 32.89
N GLU A 244 10.30 24.34 31.90
CA GLU A 244 9.80 25.66 31.48
C GLU A 244 8.90 26.30 32.57
N ASN A 245 8.07 25.50 33.23
CA ASN A 245 7.20 25.97 34.35
C ASN A 245 7.99 26.29 35.63
N GLU A 246 9.17 25.69 35.81
CA GLU A 246 10.05 25.95 36.96
C GLU A 246 11.00 27.14 36.72
N ALA A 247 11.25 27.53 35.45
CA ALA A 247 12.12 28.67 35.16
C ALA A 247 11.43 30.00 35.44
N PRO A 248 12.07 30.95 36.13
CA PRO A 248 11.54 32.31 36.28
C PRO A 248 11.33 32.98 34.93
N GLU A 249 10.27 33.76 34.77
CA GLU A 249 9.93 34.41 33.48
C GLU A 249 11.08 35.23 32.88
N ASP A 250 11.94 35.80 33.74
CA ASP A 250 13.11 36.60 33.30
C ASP A 250 14.21 35.76 32.60
N ASP A 251 14.36 34.49 32.93
CA ASP A 251 15.36 33.59 32.32
C ASP A 251 14.89 33.06 30.95
N ILE A 252 13.60 32.93 30.75
CA ILE A 252 12.99 32.48 29.48
C ILE A 252 13.17 33.58 28.41
N ILE A 253 12.97 34.85 28.79
CA ILE A 253 13.15 35.97 27.85
C ILE A 253 14.61 36.10 27.44
N ALA A 254 15.55 35.97 28.39
CA ALA A 254 16.99 36.04 28.11
C ALA A 254 17.51 34.87 27.24
N GLN A 255 16.87 33.73 27.29
CA GLN A 255 17.23 32.54 26.47
C GLN A 255 16.70 32.68 25.05
N ASN A 256 15.46 33.14 24.87
CA ASN A 256 14.88 33.43 23.57
C ASN A 256 15.60 34.56 22.82
N GLU A 257 16.10 35.59 23.51
CA GLU A 257 16.93 36.65 22.91
C GLU A 257 18.26 36.11 22.41
N LYS A 258 18.89 35.18 23.13
CA LYS A 258 20.15 34.56 22.74
C LYS A 258 20.01 33.62 21.53
N ASP A 259 18.89 32.90 21.44
CA ASP A 259 18.61 31.99 20.32
C ASP A 259 18.25 32.76 19.04
N LEU A 260 17.67 33.96 19.17
CA LEU A 260 17.43 34.88 18.05
C LEU A 260 18.73 35.52 17.54
N GLU A 261 19.69 35.86 18.41
CA GLU A 261 20.99 36.41 18.03
C GLU A 261 21.96 35.35 17.45
N ALA A 262 21.76 34.06 17.75
CA ALA A 262 22.59 32.98 17.23
C ALA A 262 22.09 32.45 15.85
N GLY A 263 20.92 32.90 15.38
CA GLY A 263 20.30 32.51 14.10
C GLY A 263 20.53 33.50 12.95
N GLU A 264 21.28 34.60 13.14
CA GLU A 264 21.83 35.48 12.11
C GLU A 264 23.30 35.06 11.80
#